data_b86d1f5031af5ca39a4506aee888f69a
#
_entry.id   b86d1f5031af5ca39a4506aee888f69a
#
_cell.length_a   1.000
_cell.length_b   1.000
_cell.length_c   1.000
_cell.angle_alpha   90.00
_cell.angle_beta   90.00
_cell.angle_gamma   90.00
#
_symmetry.space_group_name_H-M   'P 1'
#
loop_
_entity.id
_entity.type
_entity.pdbx_description
1 polymer ?
#
loop_
_entity_poly.entity_id
_entity_poly.type
_entity_poly.pdbx_seq_one_letter_code
_entity_poly.pdbx_strand_id
1 'polypeptide(L)'
;MVKKATKQAEAYPSDEIVMKEEVVLNTYDEGTDIIGDDDDTKDLNISEYCDKIQVKMVNESEDKMTLEFDIIRIEAPIANALRRILLAEVPTMALEKIYLYQNTSVIQDEVLCHRLGLLPLRVDPRAFQFPTEKVVGINEKGVDCDEEPEGDPTRNLIFKINVACTKNRNAANGTTDPKQLYHHSSVYSRAFEWIPIGNQKEGYTKNNKPKMVSDDILVAKLRPGQEIEASCHAVKGIGRDHAKFSPVATASYRLLPTIRLNAEISGEAAERLQSVFSEGVIGIEKKGNKKIAVVKDARADTCSRNVFRHEDLAQVVHLGKNKQHFICKIFFLEKL
;
A
#
# COMPACT_ATOMS: atom_id res chain seq x y z
N MET A 1 1.36 -0.20 -61.05
CA MET A 1 1.88 0.99 -60.35
C MET A 1 1.12 1.10 -59.06
N VAL A 2 1.71 0.63 -57.96
CA VAL A 2 1.11 0.73 -56.64
C VAL A 2 1.50 2.10 -56.08
N LYS A 3 0.49 2.99 -55.94
CA LYS A 3 0.69 4.27 -55.26
C LYS A 3 0.99 3.98 -53.77
N LYS A 4 2.24 4.21 -53.35
CA LYS A 4 2.60 4.31 -51.94
C LYS A 4 1.80 5.49 -51.36
N ALA A 5 0.81 5.18 -50.52
CA ALA A 5 0.20 6.15 -49.65
C ALA A 5 1.28 6.65 -48.70
N THR A 6 1.66 7.90 -48.82
CA THR A 6 2.46 8.61 -47.82
C THR A 6 1.64 8.62 -46.55
N LYS A 7 2.04 7.82 -45.53
CA LYS A 7 1.49 7.94 -44.17
C LYS A 7 1.81 9.35 -43.69
N GLN A 8 0.82 10.24 -43.71
CA GLN A 8 0.88 11.45 -42.88
C GLN A 8 1.11 10.98 -41.47
N ALA A 9 2.14 11.52 -40.82
CA ALA A 9 2.36 11.30 -39.37
C ALA A 9 1.10 11.83 -38.66
N GLU A 10 0.29 10.94 -38.11
CA GLU A 10 -0.83 11.31 -37.26
C GLU A 10 -0.20 12.06 -36.06
N ALA A 11 -0.44 13.37 -35.99
CA ALA A 11 -0.05 14.17 -34.82
C ALA A 11 -0.92 13.74 -33.64
N TYR A 12 -0.34 13.01 -32.72
CA TYR A 12 -0.99 12.64 -31.47
C TYR A 12 -0.98 13.84 -30.50
N PRO A 13 -2.00 13.97 -29.61
CA PRO A 13 -1.96 14.97 -28.55
C PRO A 13 -0.69 14.83 -27.72
N SER A 14 -0.02 15.92 -27.39
CA SER A 14 1.25 15.92 -26.65
C SER A 14 1.11 15.34 -25.24
N ASP A 15 -0.08 15.46 -24.66
CA ASP A 15 -0.42 15.02 -23.31
C ASP A 15 -0.90 13.56 -23.21
N GLU A 16 -0.93 12.83 -24.34
CA GLU A 16 -1.46 11.46 -24.39
C GLU A 16 -0.43 10.46 -24.88
N ILE A 17 -0.28 9.37 -24.13
CA ILE A 17 0.44 8.17 -24.56
C ILE A 17 -0.51 7.33 -25.40
N VAL A 18 -0.10 6.94 -26.61
CA VAL A 18 -0.92 6.14 -27.52
C VAL A 18 -0.51 4.68 -27.44
N MET A 19 -1.49 3.81 -27.17
CA MET A 19 -1.27 2.37 -27.14
C MET A 19 -1.70 1.73 -28.44
N LYS A 20 -0.79 1.00 -29.07
CA LYS A 20 -1.04 0.13 -30.22
C LYS A 20 -0.92 -1.34 -29.78
N GLU A 21 -1.15 -2.28 -30.67
CA GLU A 21 -1.09 -3.71 -30.38
C GLU A 21 0.25 -4.12 -29.78
N GLU A 22 1.36 -3.81 -30.44
CA GLU A 22 2.72 -4.20 -30.05
C GLU A 22 3.56 -3.05 -29.48
N VAL A 23 3.20 -1.80 -29.79
CA VAL A 23 4.03 -0.61 -29.51
C VAL A 23 3.25 0.40 -28.68
N VAL A 24 3.97 1.18 -27.90
CA VAL A 24 3.48 2.36 -27.20
C VAL A 24 4.17 3.58 -27.78
N LEU A 25 3.39 4.55 -28.22
CA LEU A 25 3.88 5.75 -28.87
C LEU A 25 3.70 6.97 -27.98
N ASN A 26 4.49 8.02 -28.24
CA ASN A 26 4.41 9.28 -27.52
C ASN A 26 4.68 9.13 -26.00
N THR A 27 5.62 8.28 -25.63
CA THR A 27 6.02 8.04 -24.23
C THR A 27 6.91 9.14 -23.70
N TYR A 28 7.68 9.81 -24.55
CA TYR A 28 8.59 10.91 -24.22
C TYR A 28 8.06 12.22 -24.78
N ASP A 29 8.37 13.32 -24.13
CA ASP A 29 8.18 14.65 -24.73
C ASP A 29 9.41 14.93 -25.61
N GLU A 30 9.19 15.35 -26.84
CA GLU A 30 10.21 15.61 -27.84
C GLU A 30 11.09 16.84 -27.48
N GLY A 31 11.56 16.97 -26.31
CA GLY A 31 12.35 18.13 -25.88
C GLY A 31 13.32 17.87 -24.76
N THR A 32 13.26 16.69 -24.11
CA THR A 32 14.07 16.45 -22.90
C THR A 32 15.37 15.70 -23.14
N ASP A 33 15.58 15.11 -24.32
CA ASP A 33 16.75 14.25 -24.56
C ASP A 33 17.85 14.90 -25.43
N ILE A 34 17.64 16.09 -25.90
CA ILE A 34 18.66 16.85 -26.65
C ILE A 34 19.02 18.07 -25.83
N ILE A 35 20.17 18.01 -25.16
CA ILE A 35 20.88 19.20 -24.73
C ILE A 35 21.35 19.89 -26.03
N GLY A 36 20.42 20.50 -26.73
CA GLY A 36 20.62 21.35 -27.86
C GLY A 36 20.47 22.80 -27.42
N ASP A 37 21.35 23.64 -27.86
CA ASP A 37 21.45 25.08 -27.64
C ASP A 37 20.19 25.86 -28.09
N ASP A 38 19.00 25.45 -27.75
CA ASP A 38 17.81 26.22 -28.02
C ASP A 38 17.38 27.00 -26.76
N ASP A 39 17.54 28.28 -26.87
CA ASP A 39 17.26 29.41 -25.99
C ASP A 39 15.77 29.54 -25.56
N ASP A 40 15.02 28.48 -25.60
CA ASP A 40 13.60 28.38 -25.22
C ASP A 40 13.36 27.70 -23.86
N THR A 41 14.35 27.75 -22.95
CA THR A 41 14.10 27.42 -21.54
C THR A 41 13.24 28.54 -20.96
N LYS A 42 11.92 28.43 -21.15
CA LYS A 42 10.97 29.20 -20.37
C LYS A 42 11.26 28.94 -18.93
N ASP A 43 11.69 29.97 -18.21
CA ASP A 43 11.94 29.88 -16.77
C ASP A 43 10.74 29.19 -16.11
N LEU A 44 10.96 28.03 -15.51
CA LEU A 44 9.94 27.27 -14.81
C LEU A 44 9.45 28.11 -13.62
N ASN A 45 8.29 28.72 -13.74
CA ASN A 45 7.64 29.40 -12.61
C ASN A 45 7.00 28.33 -11.70
N ILE A 46 7.72 27.98 -10.62
CA ILE A 46 7.30 26.97 -9.65
C ILE A 46 5.92 27.31 -9.06
N SER A 47 5.65 28.58 -8.77
CA SER A 47 4.37 29.00 -8.21
C SER A 47 3.22 28.72 -9.18
N GLU A 48 3.39 29.10 -10.44
CA GLU A 48 2.39 28.84 -11.49
C GLU A 48 2.19 27.36 -11.75
N TYR A 49 3.25 26.55 -11.65
CA TYR A 49 3.16 25.10 -11.77
C TYR A 49 2.34 24.50 -10.62
N CYS A 50 2.65 24.91 -9.37
CA CYS A 50 1.93 24.43 -8.19
C CYS A 50 0.43 24.81 -8.22
N ASP A 51 0.10 26.02 -8.66
CA ASP A 51 -1.28 26.50 -8.77
C ASP A 51 -2.13 25.68 -9.76
N LYS A 52 -1.49 25.06 -10.73
CA LYS A 52 -2.17 24.20 -11.72
C LYS A 52 -2.47 22.79 -11.22
N ILE A 53 -1.79 22.32 -10.15
CA ILE A 53 -1.98 20.98 -9.61
C ILE A 53 -3.36 20.86 -8.98
N GLN A 54 -4.05 19.77 -9.29
CA GLN A 54 -5.36 19.46 -8.73
C GLN A 54 -5.31 18.08 -8.06
N VAL A 55 -5.80 18.00 -6.83
CA VAL A 55 -5.98 16.75 -6.10
C VAL A 55 -7.49 16.52 -5.90
N LYS A 56 -7.99 15.37 -6.35
CA LYS A 56 -9.40 15.00 -6.24
C LYS A 56 -9.53 13.70 -5.47
N MET A 57 -10.19 13.74 -4.32
CA MET A 57 -10.59 12.54 -3.59
C MET A 57 -11.65 11.81 -4.38
N VAL A 58 -11.46 10.52 -4.62
CA VAL A 58 -12.38 9.67 -5.38
C VAL A 58 -13.11 8.72 -4.46
N ASN A 59 -12.39 8.01 -3.62
CA ASN A 59 -12.96 7.05 -2.69
C ASN A 59 -12.13 6.94 -1.42
N GLU A 60 -12.83 6.87 -0.29
CA GLU A 60 -12.26 6.54 1.02
C GLU A 60 -13.11 5.41 1.60
N SER A 61 -12.47 4.33 2.05
CA SER A 61 -13.20 3.22 2.67
C SER A 61 -13.75 3.63 4.04
N GLU A 62 -14.86 3.01 4.47
CA GLU A 62 -15.51 3.30 5.76
C GLU A 62 -14.56 3.08 6.95
N ASP A 63 -13.67 2.12 6.85
CA ASP A 63 -12.64 1.83 7.86
C ASP A 63 -11.40 2.74 7.76
N LYS A 64 -11.35 3.64 6.76
CA LYS A 64 -10.22 4.55 6.47
C LYS A 64 -8.90 3.86 6.16
N MET A 65 -8.95 2.58 5.80
CA MET A 65 -7.74 1.81 5.46
C MET A 65 -7.38 1.90 3.99
N THR A 66 -8.29 2.36 3.13
CA THR A 66 -8.06 2.51 1.69
C THR A 66 -8.41 3.92 1.25
N LEU A 67 -7.49 4.54 0.55
CA LEU A 67 -7.64 5.86 -0.02
C LEU A 67 -7.38 5.81 -1.53
N GLU A 68 -8.31 6.36 -2.31
CA GLU A 68 -8.16 6.51 -3.75
C GLU A 68 -8.39 7.98 -4.13
N PHE A 69 -7.39 8.59 -4.79
CA PHE A 69 -7.43 9.97 -5.21
C PHE A 69 -6.68 10.18 -6.51
N ASP A 70 -7.04 11.23 -7.21
CA ASP A 70 -6.39 11.63 -8.45
C ASP A 70 -5.49 12.83 -8.22
N ILE A 71 -4.32 12.81 -8.86
CA ILE A 71 -3.46 13.97 -8.97
C ILE A 71 -3.37 14.32 -10.45
N ILE A 72 -3.71 15.55 -10.76
CA ILE A 72 -3.84 16.05 -12.13
C ILE A 72 -2.86 17.19 -12.36
N ARG A 73 -2.25 17.22 -13.54
CA ARG A 73 -1.25 18.22 -13.97
C ARG A 73 0.05 18.13 -13.20
N ILE A 74 0.48 16.91 -12.92
CA ILE A 74 1.83 16.62 -12.42
C ILE A 74 2.55 15.69 -13.39
N GLU A 75 3.86 15.63 -13.24
CA GLU A 75 4.70 14.69 -13.97
C GLU A 75 4.97 13.42 -13.18
N ALA A 76 5.32 12.35 -13.89
CA ALA A 76 5.58 11.04 -13.29
C ALA A 76 6.65 11.04 -12.18
N PRO A 77 7.75 11.82 -12.24
CA PRO A 77 8.72 11.89 -11.15
C PRO A 77 8.11 12.32 -9.81
N ILE A 78 7.18 13.30 -9.83
CA ILE A 78 6.52 13.79 -8.61
C ILE A 78 5.58 12.73 -8.03
N ALA A 79 4.76 12.09 -8.88
CA ALA A 79 3.89 10.99 -8.46
C ALA A 79 4.69 9.82 -7.86
N ASN A 80 5.84 9.47 -8.47
CA ASN A 80 6.71 8.43 -7.95
C ASN A 80 7.43 8.83 -6.66
N ALA A 81 7.83 10.10 -6.52
CA ALA A 81 8.39 10.61 -5.27
C ALA A 81 7.40 10.46 -4.12
N LEU A 82 6.15 10.86 -4.30
CA LEU A 82 5.08 10.67 -3.31
C LEU A 82 4.92 9.19 -2.91
N ARG A 83 4.86 8.29 -3.91
CA ARG A 83 4.77 6.85 -3.64
C ARG A 83 5.95 6.33 -2.82
N ARG A 84 7.17 6.74 -3.17
CA ARG A 84 8.40 6.32 -2.46
C ARG A 84 8.46 6.86 -1.05
N ILE A 85 8.07 8.12 -0.83
CA ILE A 85 8.01 8.73 0.50
C ILE A 85 7.04 7.95 1.39
N LEU A 86 5.84 7.65 0.89
CA LEU A 86 4.83 6.89 1.63
C LEU A 86 5.32 5.50 2.06
N LEU A 87 6.10 4.82 1.23
CA LEU A 87 6.62 3.49 1.52
C LEU A 87 7.82 3.49 2.47
N ALA A 88 8.72 4.48 2.33
CA ALA A 88 10.06 4.39 2.88
C ALA A 88 10.44 5.47 3.90
N GLU A 89 9.80 6.63 3.90
CA GLU A 89 10.28 7.79 4.63
C GLU A 89 9.33 8.28 5.73
N VAL A 90 8.07 7.89 5.69
CA VAL A 90 7.10 8.25 6.74
C VAL A 90 7.39 7.43 8.01
N PRO A 91 7.70 8.09 9.15
CA PRO A 91 8.05 7.38 10.37
C PRO A 91 6.83 6.71 11.01
N THR A 92 7.04 5.50 11.54
CA THR A 92 6.04 4.77 12.35
C THR A 92 6.69 4.15 13.58
N MET A 93 5.87 3.51 14.41
CA MET A 93 6.34 2.75 15.58
C MET A 93 6.19 1.26 15.28
N ALA A 94 7.24 0.47 15.56
CA ALA A 94 7.19 -0.99 15.46
C ALA A 94 8.04 -1.65 16.55
N LEU A 95 7.73 -2.91 16.88
CA LEU A 95 8.50 -3.71 17.81
C LEU A 95 9.88 -4.01 17.19
N GLU A 96 10.96 -3.57 17.88
CA GLU A 96 12.34 -3.68 17.38
C GLU A 96 13.15 -4.67 18.21
N LYS A 97 13.20 -4.50 19.52
CA LYS A 97 13.93 -5.37 20.43
C LYS A 97 12.95 -6.24 21.18
N ILE A 98 13.19 -7.53 21.18
CA ILE A 98 12.36 -8.53 21.85
C ILE A 98 13.21 -9.30 22.83
N TYR A 99 12.90 -9.17 24.10
CA TYR A 99 13.50 -9.92 25.19
C TYR A 99 12.62 -11.14 25.44
N LEU A 100 13.06 -12.28 24.95
CA LEU A 100 12.33 -13.54 25.03
C LEU A 100 12.78 -14.31 26.27
N TYR A 101 11.92 -14.36 27.28
CA TYR A 101 12.21 -15.09 28.52
C TYR A 101 11.90 -16.57 28.39
N GLN A 102 10.77 -16.88 27.73
CA GLN A 102 10.32 -18.27 27.57
C GLN A 102 9.64 -18.46 26.22
N ASN A 103 10.07 -19.52 25.51
CA ASN A 103 9.40 -19.99 24.30
C ASN A 103 9.51 -21.53 24.24
N THR A 104 8.46 -22.20 24.66
CA THR A 104 8.34 -23.65 24.52
C THR A 104 7.43 -24.05 23.37
N SER A 105 7.06 -23.12 22.50
CA SER A 105 6.27 -23.39 21.31
C SER A 105 7.08 -24.18 20.26
N VAL A 106 6.39 -24.63 19.20
CA VAL A 106 7.04 -25.29 18.05
C VAL A 106 7.81 -24.29 17.17
N ILE A 107 7.54 -22.99 17.32
CA ILE A 107 8.17 -21.93 16.53
C ILE A 107 9.54 -21.61 17.12
N GLN A 108 10.57 -21.56 16.27
CA GLN A 108 11.92 -21.14 16.68
C GLN A 108 11.92 -19.69 17.15
N ASP A 109 12.82 -19.33 18.05
CA ASP A 109 12.89 -18.02 18.68
C ASP A 109 13.03 -16.89 17.68
N GLU A 110 13.91 -17.03 16.70
CA GLU A 110 14.13 -16.01 15.67
C GLU A 110 12.87 -15.79 14.83
N VAL A 111 12.18 -16.88 14.46
CA VAL A 111 10.94 -16.81 13.67
C VAL A 111 9.82 -16.18 14.48
N LEU A 112 9.72 -16.51 15.78
CA LEU A 112 8.76 -15.88 16.67
C LEU A 112 9.04 -14.39 16.80
N CYS A 113 10.28 -13.98 17.03
CA CYS A 113 10.68 -12.57 17.12
C CYS A 113 10.37 -11.81 15.82
N HIS A 114 10.64 -12.40 14.66
CA HIS A 114 10.25 -11.80 13.37
C HIS A 114 8.74 -11.57 13.26
N ARG A 115 7.94 -12.56 13.65
CA ARG A 115 6.48 -12.45 13.63
C ARG A 115 5.97 -11.36 14.57
N LEU A 116 6.56 -11.27 15.76
CA LEU A 116 6.24 -10.23 16.74
C LEU A 116 6.59 -8.84 16.21
N GLY A 117 7.77 -8.68 15.61
CA GLY A 117 8.22 -7.44 15.00
C GLY A 117 7.32 -6.90 13.88
N LEU A 118 6.59 -7.79 13.19
CA LEU A 118 5.69 -7.44 12.09
C LEU A 118 4.27 -7.08 12.56
N LEU A 119 3.98 -7.12 13.87
CA LEU A 119 2.67 -6.72 14.38
C LEU A 119 2.49 -5.20 14.27
N PRO A 120 1.46 -4.71 13.57
CA PRO A 120 1.22 -3.28 13.43
C PRO A 120 0.72 -2.68 14.75
N LEU A 121 1.31 -1.55 15.14
CA LEU A 121 0.99 -0.83 16.37
C LEU A 121 0.12 0.39 16.06
N ARG A 122 -0.87 0.65 16.89
CA ARG A 122 -1.68 1.87 16.85
C ARG A 122 -1.16 2.86 17.87
N VAL A 123 -0.29 3.76 17.42
CA VAL A 123 0.38 4.77 18.23
C VAL A 123 0.72 5.98 17.36
N ASP A 124 0.62 7.20 17.88
CA ASP A 124 1.08 8.40 17.17
C ASP A 124 2.61 8.51 17.25
N PRO A 125 3.35 8.31 16.13
CA PRO A 125 4.81 8.36 16.13
C PRO A 125 5.37 9.76 16.34
N ARG A 126 4.55 10.83 16.23
CA ARG A 126 4.98 12.22 16.43
C ARG A 126 5.31 12.52 17.89
N ALA A 127 4.73 11.76 18.81
CA ALA A 127 5.01 11.88 20.24
C ALA A 127 6.38 11.29 20.64
N PHE A 128 7.06 10.59 19.74
CA PHE A 128 8.30 9.87 20.03
C PHE A 128 9.48 10.42 19.22
N GLN A 129 10.66 10.35 19.82
CA GLN A 129 11.93 10.65 19.18
C GLN A 129 12.49 9.39 18.51
N PHE A 130 13.34 9.56 17.50
CA PHE A 130 14.12 8.45 16.95
C PHE A 130 15.06 7.88 18.00
N PRO A 131 15.31 6.55 17.95
CA PRO A 131 16.33 5.96 18.79
C PRO A 131 17.68 6.60 18.51
N THR A 132 18.40 7.01 19.54
CA THR A 132 19.80 7.38 19.37
C THR A 132 20.58 6.08 19.19
N GLU A 133 21.51 6.03 18.25
CA GLU A 133 22.52 5.00 18.20
C GLU A 133 23.37 5.08 19.49
N LYS A 134 22.84 4.55 20.57
CA LYS A 134 23.75 4.14 21.63
C LYS A 134 24.45 2.94 21.03
N VAL A 135 25.72 3.07 20.74
CA VAL A 135 26.65 1.95 20.65
C VAL A 135 26.19 0.96 21.71
N VAL A 136 25.84 -0.25 21.29
CA VAL A 136 25.44 -1.36 22.18
C VAL A 136 26.36 -1.29 23.39
N GLY A 137 25.80 -0.96 24.56
CA GLY A 137 26.62 -0.61 25.69
C GLY A 137 27.50 -1.77 26.10
N ILE A 138 28.73 -1.69 25.66
CA ILE A 138 29.83 -2.22 26.44
C ILE A 138 29.83 -1.28 27.66
N ASN A 139 29.26 -1.75 28.76
CA ASN A 139 29.48 -1.06 30.03
C ASN A 139 30.99 -0.89 30.19
N GLU A 140 31.41 0.19 30.85
CA GLU A 140 32.83 0.46 31.16
C GLU A 140 33.59 -0.77 31.72
N LYS A 141 32.88 -1.87 31.99
CA LYS A 141 33.42 -3.16 32.47
C LYS A 141 33.49 -4.28 31.42
N GLY A 142 33.10 -4.00 30.14
CA GLY A 142 33.23 -4.98 29.03
C GLY A 142 32.32 -6.22 29.12
N VAL A 143 31.26 -6.18 29.93
CA VAL A 143 30.31 -7.29 30.10
C VAL A 143 29.04 -6.97 29.28
N ASP A 144 28.67 -7.89 28.39
CA ASP A 144 27.34 -7.90 27.75
C ASP A 144 26.27 -7.94 28.84
N CYS A 145 25.46 -6.91 28.97
CA CYS A 145 24.34 -6.92 29.89
C CYS A 145 23.19 -7.68 29.23
N ASP A 146 22.94 -8.90 29.66
CA ASP A 146 21.75 -9.70 29.33
C ASP A 146 20.47 -9.15 29.97
N GLU A 147 20.56 -8.04 30.71
CA GLU A 147 19.42 -7.42 31.37
C GLU A 147 18.62 -6.52 30.42
N GLU A 148 17.29 -6.64 30.52
CA GLU A 148 16.36 -5.76 29.81
C GLU A 148 16.58 -4.32 30.29
N PRO A 149 16.90 -3.34 29.37
CA PRO A 149 17.06 -1.95 29.75
C PRO A 149 15.71 -1.35 30.16
N GLU A 150 15.70 -0.45 31.14
CA GLU A 150 14.47 0.23 31.60
C GLU A 150 13.71 0.98 30.53
N GLY A 151 14.30 1.27 29.39
CA GLY A 151 13.70 2.03 28.28
C GLY A 151 13.58 3.51 28.59
N ASP A 152 13.55 4.31 27.53
CA ASP A 152 13.37 5.77 27.61
C ASP A 152 11.89 6.12 27.30
N PRO A 153 11.16 6.78 28.21
CA PRO A 153 9.75 7.12 27.99
C PRO A 153 9.49 8.00 26.75
N THR A 154 10.51 8.72 26.27
CA THR A 154 10.40 9.59 25.08
C THR A 154 10.69 8.84 23.77
N ARG A 155 11.20 7.63 23.81
CA ARG A 155 11.66 6.86 22.64
C ARG A 155 11.07 5.48 22.54
N ASN A 156 10.76 4.84 23.66
CA ASN A 156 10.36 3.44 23.71
C ASN A 156 8.93 3.28 24.22
N LEU A 157 8.25 2.25 23.70
CA LEU A 157 7.04 1.68 24.29
C LEU A 157 7.30 0.23 24.59
N ILE A 158 6.91 -0.23 25.78
CA ILE A 158 7.06 -1.63 26.18
C ILE A 158 5.72 -2.34 26.12
N PHE A 159 5.72 -3.50 25.46
CA PHE A 159 4.59 -4.42 25.45
C PHE A 159 5.04 -5.77 26.01
N LYS A 160 4.26 -6.34 26.93
CA LYS A 160 4.52 -7.68 27.46
C LYS A 160 3.48 -8.67 26.97
N ILE A 161 3.95 -9.89 26.74
CA ILE A 161 3.11 -11.04 26.48
C ILE A 161 3.51 -12.16 27.43
N ASN A 162 2.51 -12.76 28.09
CA ASN A 162 2.68 -13.95 28.90
C ASN A 162 1.47 -14.85 28.70
N VAL A 163 1.64 -15.96 27.98
CA VAL A 163 0.55 -16.87 27.62
C VAL A 163 1.01 -18.31 27.79
N ALA A 164 0.34 -19.04 28.67
CA ALA A 164 0.54 -20.48 28.86
C ALA A 164 -0.72 -21.25 28.39
N CYS A 165 -0.53 -22.34 27.66
CA CYS A 165 -1.60 -23.22 27.23
C CYS A 165 -1.87 -24.31 28.26
N THR A 166 -3.14 -24.46 28.65
CA THR A 166 -3.57 -25.49 29.64
C THR A 166 -4.74 -26.31 29.09
N LYS A 167 -4.92 -27.50 29.61
CA LYS A 167 -6.08 -28.35 29.28
C LYS A 167 -7.37 -27.76 29.86
N ASN A 168 -8.40 -27.71 29.07
CA ASN A 168 -9.74 -27.39 29.56
C ASN A 168 -10.37 -28.68 30.16
N ARG A 169 -10.51 -28.69 31.46
CA ARG A 169 -11.12 -29.82 32.20
C ARG A 169 -12.63 -29.93 31.96
N ASN A 170 -13.26 -28.88 31.48
CA ASN A 170 -14.73 -28.80 31.21
C ASN A 170 -15.07 -29.08 29.75
N ALA A 171 -14.14 -29.57 28.95
CA ALA A 171 -14.40 -29.89 27.56
C ALA A 171 -15.36 -31.08 27.46
N ALA A 172 -16.33 -31.00 26.51
CA ALA A 172 -17.27 -32.08 26.29
C ALA A 172 -16.56 -33.34 25.78
N ASN A 173 -16.98 -34.52 26.30
CA ASN A 173 -16.41 -35.79 25.86
C ASN A 173 -16.62 -36.00 24.37
N GLY A 174 -15.54 -36.31 23.64
CA GLY A 174 -15.56 -36.53 22.20
C GLY A 174 -15.27 -35.33 21.33
N THR A 175 -15.03 -34.15 21.92
CA THR A 175 -14.62 -32.94 21.17
C THR A 175 -13.19 -33.10 20.67
N THR A 176 -13.00 -32.84 19.36
CA THR A 176 -11.68 -32.85 18.69
C THR A 176 -11.11 -31.45 18.42
N ASP A 177 -11.93 -30.41 18.57
CA ASP A 177 -11.52 -29.03 18.31
C ASP A 177 -10.53 -28.53 19.38
N PRO A 178 -9.29 -28.16 19.01
CA PRO A 178 -8.29 -27.64 19.93
C PRO A 178 -8.72 -26.38 20.70
N LYS A 179 -9.61 -25.57 20.13
CA LYS A 179 -10.11 -24.35 20.80
C LYS A 179 -11.03 -24.67 21.99
N GLN A 180 -11.70 -25.79 21.96
CA GLN A 180 -12.57 -26.25 23.05
C GLN A 180 -11.80 -27.11 24.06
N LEU A 181 -10.81 -27.89 23.57
CA LEU A 181 -10.01 -28.79 24.42
C LEU A 181 -8.98 -28.05 25.28
N TYR A 182 -8.49 -26.91 24.84
CA TYR A 182 -7.38 -26.21 25.49
C TYR A 182 -7.69 -24.73 25.69
N HIS A 183 -7.30 -24.19 26.85
CA HIS A 183 -7.26 -22.76 27.07
C HIS A 183 -5.99 -22.19 26.41
N HIS A 184 -6.13 -21.08 25.71
CA HIS A 184 -5.03 -20.37 25.04
C HIS A 184 -4.26 -21.22 24.01
N SER A 185 -4.96 -22.15 23.32
CA SER A 185 -4.37 -22.92 22.21
C SER A 185 -3.92 -22.07 21.02
N SER A 186 -4.43 -20.85 20.91
CA SER A 186 -4.03 -19.86 19.90
C SER A 186 -3.72 -18.54 20.59
N VAL A 187 -2.52 -18.05 20.36
CA VAL A 187 -2.04 -16.76 20.87
C VAL A 187 -2.33 -15.70 19.81
N TYR A 188 -3.07 -14.68 20.18
CA TYR A 188 -3.43 -13.57 19.31
C TYR A 188 -2.80 -12.27 19.80
N SER A 189 -2.78 -11.26 18.92
CA SER A 189 -2.27 -9.91 19.20
C SER A 189 -2.92 -9.23 20.41
N ARG A 190 -4.17 -9.57 20.74
CA ARG A 190 -4.86 -9.08 21.96
C ARG A 190 -4.21 -9.52 23.29
N ALA A 191 -3.30 -10.49 23.25
CA ALA A 191 -2.59 -10.94 24.46
C ALA A 191 -1.46 -9.99 24.88
N PHE A 192 -1.14 -9.00 24.07
CA PHE A 192 -0.13 -7.99 24.39
C PHE A 192 -0.67 -6.93 25.33
N GLU A 193 0.04 -6.68 26.39
CA GLU A 193 -0.26 -5.62 27.37
C GLU A 193 0.79 -4.51 27.29
N TRP A 194 0.33 -3.27 27.11
CA TRP A 194 1.21 -2.11 27.17
C TRP A 194 1.61 -1.81 28.60
N ILE A 195 2.92 -1.73 28.86
CA ILE A 195 3.50 -1.35 30.13
C ILE A 195 4.03 0.07 30.03
N PRO A 196 3.37 1.07 30.66
CA PRO A 196 3.81 2.47 30.58
C PRO A 196 5.11 2.69 31.36
N ILE A 197 6.03 3.43 30.76
CA ILE A 197 7.31 3.83 31.35
C ILE A 197 7.20 5.29 31.83
N GLY A 198 7.65 5.61 33.03
CA GLY A 198 7.65 6.97 33.56
C GLY A 198 6.28 7.64 33.45
N ASN A 199 6.24 8.83 32.85
CA ASN A 199 5.04 9.66 32.73
C ASN A 199 4.13 9.32 31.55
N GLN A 200 4.42 8.26 30.79
CA GLN A 200 3.61 7.90 29.61
C GLN A 200 2.11 7.70 29.94
N LYS A 201 1.81 7.25 31.15
CA LYS A 201 0.43 7.01 31.60
C LYS A 201 -0.44 8.27 31.57
N GLU A 202 0.17 9.43 31.78
CA GLU A 202 -0.52 10.73 31.82
C GLU A 202 -0.87 11.26 30.44
N GLY A 203 -0.08 10.87 29.42
CA GLY A 203 -0.27 11.30 28.02
C GLY A 203 -1.37 10.57 27.26
N TYR A 204 -1.88 9.45 27.80
CA TYR A 204 -2.86 8.60 27.11
C TYR A 204 -4.17 8.45 27.87
N THR A 205 -5.27 8.65 27.16
CA THR A 205 -6.63 8.38 27.69
C THR A 205 -7.00 6.90 27.47
N LYS A 206 -8.05 6.42 28.14
CA LYS A 206 -8.53 5.02 27.98
C LYS A 206 -8.80 4.62 26.52
N ASN A 207 -9.22 5.57 25.68
CA ASN A 207 -9.57 5.32 24.28
C ASN A 207 -8.37 5.42 23.31
N ASN A 208 -7.27 6.04 23.73
CA ASN A 208 -6.09 6.29 22.90
C ASN A 208 -4.82 5.63 23.48
N LYS A 209 -4.97 4.51 24.17
CA LYS A 209 -3.83 3.75 24.66
C LYS A 209 -3.08 3.09 23.51
N PRO A 210 -1.74 3.02 23.59
CA PRO A 210 -0.93 2.20 22.70
C PRO A 210 -1.44 0.76 22.68
N LYS A 211 -1.70 0.22 21.50
CA LYS A 211 -2.16 -1.16 21.32
C LYS A 211 -1.85 -1.67 19.91
N MET A 212 -2.06 -2.97 19.70
CA MET A 212 -2.04 -3.53 18.33
C MET A 212 -3.21 -2.98 17.52
N VAL A 213 -3.04 -2.82 16.20
CA VAL A 213 -4.09 -2.33 15.28
C VAL A 213 -5.28 -3.28 15.27
N SER A 214 -5.02 -4.59 15.21
CA SER A 214 -6.04 -5.63 15.23
C SER A 214 -5.79 -6.58 16.40
N ASP A 215 -6.86 -7.04 17.04
CA ASP A 215 -6.83 -7.93 18.21
C ASP A 215 -6.77 -9.42 17.83
N ASP A 216 -6.97 -9.77 16.56
CA ASP A 216 -7.14 -11.14 16.06
C ASP A 216 -5.99 -11.66 15.18
N ILE A 217 -4.85 -10.97 15.15
CA ILE A 217 -3.68 -11.45 14.43
C ILE A 217 -3.10 -12.66 15.17
N LEU A 218 -3.06 -13.80 14.49
CA LEU A 218 -2.53 -15.04 15.05
C LEU A 218 -1.00 -14.99 15.12
N VAL A 219 -0.46 -15.03 16.33
CA VAL A 219 0.98 -15.05 16.62
C VAL A 219 1.53 -16.48 16.60
N ALA A 220 0.96 -17.35 17.41
CA ALA A 220 1.40 -18.74 17.57
C ALA A 220 0.25 -19.67 17.95
N LYS A 221 0.44 -20.96 17.74
CA LYS A 221 -0.46 -22.02 18.24
C LYS A 221 0.30 -22.82 19.28
N LEU A 222 -0.31 -23.00 20.44
CA LEU A 222 0.26 -23.71 21.58
C LEU A 222 -0.48 -25.02 21.87
N ARG A 223 0.20 -25.91 22.53
CA ARG A 223 -0.35 -27.13 23.13
C ARG A 223 -0.17 -27.10 24.65
N PRO A 224 -0.94 -27.90 25.41
CA PRO A 224 -0.84 -27.91 26.85
C PRO A 224 0.60 -28.12 27.37
N GLY A 225 1.02 -27.26 28.26
CA GLY A 225 2.39 -27.21 28.78
C GLY A 225 3.36 -26.37 27.99
N GLN A 226 2.89 -25.74 26.88
CA GLN A 226 3.66 -24.75 26.13
C GLN A 226 3.29 -23.33 26.56
N GLU A 227 4.29 -22.45 26.58
CA GLU A 227 4.16 -21.06 27.01
C GLU A 227 5.05 -20.14 26.19
N ILE A 228 4.66 -18.88 26.11
CA ILE A 228 5.43 -17.78 25.52
C ILE A 228 5.40 -16.62 26.51
N GLU A 229 6.60 -16.19 26.92
CA GLU A 229 6.79 -15.00 27.74
C GLU A 229 7.87 -14.12 27.10
N ALA A 230 7.50 -12.87 26.78
CA ALA A 230 8.40 -11.91 26.15
C ALA A 230 8.08 -10.47 26.56
N SER A 231 9.11 -9.63 26.57
CA SER A 231 9.01 -8.18 26.62
C SER A 231 9.46 -7.60 25.30
N CYS A 232 8.64 -6.74 24.70
CA CYS A 232 8.85 -6.21 23.37
C CYS A 232 8.95 -4.69 23.43
N HIS A 233 10.07 -4.12 23.01
CA HIS A 233 10.31 -2.70 22.96
C HIS A 233 10.03 -2.18 21.55
N ALA A 234 9.05 -1.29 21.43
CA ALA A 234 8.77 -0.58 20.18
C ALA A 234 9.53 0.73 20.12
N VAL A 235 10.04 1.04 18.95
CA VAL A 235 10.77 2.28 18.65
C VAL A 235 10.25 2.92 17.36
N LYS A 236 10.59 4.20 17.17
CA LYS A 236 10.31 4.94 15.94
C LYS A 236 11.35 4.59 14.87
N GLY A 237 10.88 4.30 13.67
CA GLY A 237 11.73 4.02 12.52
C GLY A 237 11.05 4.38 11.20
N ILE A 238 11.74 4.17 10.12
CA ILE A 238 11.27 4.43 8.74
C ILE A 238 11.30 3.17 7.89
N GLY A 239 10.44 3.10 6.88
CA GLY A 239 10.32 1.94 6.00
C GLY A 239 11.59 1.64 5.20
N ARG A 240 12.50 2.62 5.06
CA ARG A 240 13.80 2.44 4.44
C ARG A 240 14.72 1.48 5.23
N ASP A 241 14.63 1.52 6.56
CA ASP A 241 15.45 0.68 7.43
C ASP A 241 14.90 -0.74 7.49
N HIS A 242 13.58 -0.86 7.65
CA HIS A 242 12.89 -2.14 7.63
C HIS A 242 11.43 -1.98 7.25
N ALA A 243 10.88 -2.89 6.45
CA ALA A 243 9.50 -2.84 5.96
C ALA A 243 8.43 -2.80 7.06
N LYS A 244 8.72 -3.26 8.29
CA LYS A 244 7.81 -3.21 9.44
C LYS A 244 7.44 -1.78 9.85
N PHE A 245 8.28 -0.80 9.50
CA PHE A 245 8.02 0.62 9.75
C PHE A 245 7.27 1.30 8.60
N SER A 246 6.92 0.60 7.52
CA SER A 246 6.11 1.19 6.47
C SER A 246 4.68 1.39 6.95
N PRO A 247 4.11 2.62 6.86
CA PRO A 247 2.74 2.87 7.26
C PRO A 247 1.72 2.30 6.28
N VAL A 248 2.17 1.93 5.08
CA VAL A 248 1.31 1.46 4.00
C VAL A 248 1.68 0.05 3.58
N ALA A 249 0.67 -0.78 3.34
CA ALA A 249 0.85 -2.10 2.75
C ALA A 249 1.16 -1.97 1.27
N THR A 250 0.44 -1.07 0.57
CA THR A 250 0.63 -0.81 -0.85
C THR A 250 0.36 0.66 -1.13
N ALA A 251 1.30 1.32 -1.80
CA ALA A 251 1.09 2.61 -2.44
C ALA A 251 1.38 2.44 -3.93
N SER A 252 0.40 2.70 -4.78
CA SER A 252 0.50 2.54 -6.22
C SER A 252 -0.13 3.72 -6.94
N TYR A 253 0.35 3.97 -8.15
CA TYR A 253 -0.32 4.88 -9.07
C TYR A 253 -0.38 4.27 -10.47
N ARG A 254 -1.34 4.72 -11.25
CA ARG A 254 -1.46 4.45 -12.67
C ARG A 254 -1.94 5.70 -13.39
N LEU A 255 -1.61 5.80 -14.67
CA LEU A 255 -2.14 6.86 -15.52
C LEU A 255 -3.62 6.60 -15.84
N LEU A 256 -4.42 7.66 -15.95
CA LEU A 256 -5.81 7.56 -16.36
C LEU A 256 -5.87 7.05 -17.81
N PRO A 257 -6.53 5.91 -18.08
CA PRO A 257 -6.75 5.44 -19.43
C PRO A 257 -7.67 6.39 -20.20
N THR A 258 -7.40 6.58 -21.49
CA THR A 258 -8.28 7.27 -22.43
C THR A 258 -8.74 6.30 -23.50
N ILE A 259 -10.05 6.23 -23.71
CA ILE A 259 -10.67 5.35 -24.70
C ILE A 259 -11.56 6.22 -25.58
N ARG A 260 -11.26 6.22 -26.88
CA ARG A 260 -12.07 6.97 -27.87
C ARG A 260 -12.56 6.01 -28.95
N LEU A 261 -13.80 6.16 -29.32
CA LEU A 261 -14.41 5.44 -30.43
C LEU A 261 -14.46 6.39 -31.65
N ASN A 262 -13.66 6.08 -32.68
CA ASN A 262 -13.56 6.90 -33.88
C ASN A 262 -14.76 6.74 -34.81
N ALA A 263 -15.60 5.71 -34.62
CA ALA A 263 -16.84 5.51 -35.34
C ALA A 263 -17.91 4.87 -34.43
N GLU A 264 -19.17 4.98 -34.83
CA GLU A 264 -20.30 4.39 -34.10
C GLU A 264 -20.30 2.86 -34.28
N ILE A 265 -20.14 2.14 -33.16
CA ILE A 265 -20.14 0.66 -33.13
C ILE A 265 -21.49 0.18 -32.66
N SER A 266 -22.19 -0.60 -33.49
CA SER A 266 -23.57 -1.04 -33.23
C SER A 266 -23.78 -2.54 -33.42
N GLY A 267 -24.86 -3.07 -32.82
CA GLY A 267 -25.29 -4.48 -32.95
C GLY A 267 -24.33 -5.47 -32.26
N GLU A 268 -24.02 -6.58 -32.92
CA GLU A 268 -23.12 -7.63 -32.41
C GLU A 268 -21.70 -7.13 -32.14
N ALA A 269 -21.20 -6.17 -32.94
CA ALA A 269 -19.88 -5.56 -32.73
C ALA A 269 -19.83 -4.77 -31.41
N ALA A 270 -20.92 -4.14 -30.98
CA ALA A 270 -21.01 -3.44 -29.71
C ALA A 270 -20.99 -4.41 -28.52
N GLU A 271 -21.66 -5.56 -28.64
CA GLU A 271 -21.63 -6.62 -27.60
C GLU A 271 -20.26 -7.27 -27.49
N ARG A 272 -19.58 -7.53 -28.63
CA ARG A 272 -18.19 -7.99 -28.66
C ARG A 272 -17.25 -6.96 -28.00
N LEU A 273 -17.39 -5.69 -28.34
CA LEU A 273 -16.57 -4.63 -27.74
C LEU A 273 -16.74 -4.60 -26.21
N GLN A 274 -17.96 -4.72 -25.70
CA GLN A 274 -18.22 -4.78 -24.28
C GLN A 274 -17.55 -5.99 -23.61
N SER A 275 -17.54 -7.16 -24.24
CA SER A 275 -16.94 -8.37 -23.69
C SER A 275 -15.41 -8.35 -23.67
N VAL A 276 -14.78 -7.53 -24.50
CA VAL A 276 -13.32 -7.41 -24.64
C VAL A 276 -12.72 -6.45 -23.62
N PHE A 277 -13.49 -5.48 -23.12
CA PHE A 277 -13.09 -4.56 -22.06
C PHE A 277 -13.47 -5.09 -20.67
N SER A 278 -12.87 -4.47 -19.65
CA SER A 278 -13.25 -4.74 -18.27
C SER A 278 -14.70 -4.33 -18.02
N GLU A 279 -15.35 -4.99 -17.06
CA GLU A 279 -16.72 -4.69 -16.68
C GLU A 279 -16.90 -3.22 -16.30
N GLY A 280 -17.95 -2.60 -16.82
CA GLY A 280 -18.29 -1.19 -16.56
C GLY A 280 -17.63 -0.17 -17.49
N VAL A 281 -16.60 -0.54 -18.26
CA VAL A 281 -15.89 0.38 -19.17
C VAL A 281 -16.77 0.77 -20.36
N ILE A 282 -17.33 -0.24 -21.05
CA ILE A 282 -18.20 -0.04 -22.21
C ILE A 282 -19.64 -0.35 -21.83
N GLY A 283 -20.51 0.62 -22.07
CA GLY A 283 -21.95 0.45 -21.95
C GLY A 283 -22.62 0.31 -23.31
N ILE A 284 -23.77 -0.33 -23.33
CA ILE A 284 -24.62 -0.42 -24.52
C ILE A 284 -25.84 0.48 -24.30
N GLU A 285 -25.98 1.48 -25.15
CA GLU A 285 -27.13 2.38 -25.16
C GLU A 285 -28.04 2.09 -26.38
N LYS A 286 -29.34 2.22 -26.20
CA LYS A 286 -30.30 2.09 -27.27
C LYS A 286 -30.55 3.49 -27.92
N LYS A 287 -30.17 3.64 -29.17
CA LYS A 287 -30.44 4.84 -29.96
C LYS A 287 -31.41 4.47 -31.11
N GLY A 288 -32.69 4.70 -30.88
CA GLY A 288 -33.74 4.20 -31.78
C GLY A 288 -33.80 2.65 -31.73
N ASN A 289 -33.65 2.02 -32.91
CA ASN A 289 -33.71 0.56 -33.05
C ASN A 289 -32.32 -0.12 -32.97
N LYS A 290 -31.22 0.63 -32.75
CA LYS A 290 -29.87 0.13 -32.73
C LYS A 290 -29.30 0.17 -31.31
N LYS A 291 -28.58 -0.87 -30.94
CA LYS A 291 -27.73 -0.93 -29.72
C LYS A 291 -26.38 -0.34 -30.12
N ILE A 292 -25.90 0.67 -29.39
CA ILE A 292 -24.66 1.39 -29.68
C ILE A 292 -23.74 1.26 -28.47
N ALA A 293 -22.45 1.01 -28.71
CA ALA A 293 -21.44 1.02 -27.68
C ALA A 293 -21.03 2.46 -27.31
N VAL A 294 -20.98 2.75 -26.01
CA VAL A 294 -20.54 4.03 -25.44
C VAL A 294 -19.54 3.77 -24.35
N VAL A 295 -18.49 4.58 -24.28
CA VAL A 295 -17.54 4.54 -23.17
C VAL A 295 -18.19 5.16 -21.95
N LYS A 296 -18.44 4.37 -20.91
CA LYS A 296 -19.04 4.83 -19.64
C LYS A 296 -17.99 5.29 -18.66
N ASP A 297 -17.00 4.43 -18.39
CA ASP A 297 -15.95 4.72 -17.43
C ASP A 297 -14.61 4.13 -17.90
N ALA A 298 -13.77 4.99 -18.47
CA ALA A 298 -12.44 4.60 -18.88
C ALA A 298 -11.53 4.25 -17.68
N ARG A 299 -11.83 4.80 -16.48
CA ARG A 299 -11.07 4.53 -15.25
C ARG A 299 -11.07 3.05 -14.85
N ALA A 300 -12.18 2.34 -15.12
CA ALA A 300 -12.34 0.93 -14.81
C ALA A 300 -11.49 0.00 -15.70
N ASP A 301 -10.90 0.53 -16.79
CA ASP A 301 -10.11 -0.30 -17.70
C ASP A 301 -8.79 -0.78 -17.08
N THR A 302 -8.52 -2.07 -17.27
CA THR A 302 -7.26 -2.73 -16.84
C THR A 302 -6.14 -2.62 -17.88
N CYS A 303 -6.37 -1.95 -19.01
CA CYS A 303 -5.42 -1.77 -20.11
C CYS A 303 -4.95 -3.10 -20.73
N SER A 304 -5.87 -4.06 -20.87
CA SER A 304 -5.58 -5.41 -21.38
C SER A 304 -5.16 -5.45 -22.85
N ARG A 305 -5.49 -4.42 -23.64
CA ARG A 305 -5.31 -4.33 -25.09
C ARG A 305 -6.00 -5.44 -25.90
N ASN A 306 -6.91 -6.20 -25.30
CA ASN A 306 -7.59 -7.31 -25.98
C ASN A 306 -8.36 -6.86 -27.23
N VAL A 307 -8.77 -5.59 -27.30
CA VAL A 307 -9.47 -5.01 -28.44
C VAL A 307 -8.68 -5.17 -29.74
N PHE A 308 -7.34 -5.13 -29.69
CA PHE A 308 -6.49 -5.26 -30.87
C PHE A 308 -6.45 -6.66 -31.47
N ARG A 309 -6.94 -7.68 -30.76
CA ARG A 309 -7.13 -9.04 -31.29
C ARG A 309 -8.23 -9.12 -32.34
N HIS A 310 -9.08 -8.10 -32.44
CA HIS A 310 -10.19 -8.02 -33.41
C HIS A 310 -9.90 -6.90 -34.40
N GLU A 311 -9.52 -7.25 -35.64
CA GLU A 311 -9.11 -6.28 -36.67
C GLU A 311 -10.17 -5.22 -36.95
N ASP A 312 -11.45 -5.60 -36.90
CA ASP A 312 -12.58 -4.69 -37.09
C ASP A 312 -12.70 -3.64 -35.98
N LEU A 313 -12.42 -4.01 -34.74
CA LEU A 313 -12.46 -3.13 -33.57
C LEU A 313 -11.17 -2.30 -33.43
N ALA A 314 -10.03 -2.89 -33.75
CA ALA A 314 -8.72 -2.24 -33.68
C ALA A 314 -8.60 -0.97 -34.54
N GLN A 315 -9.33 -0.91 -35.65
CA GLN A 315 -9.34 0.26 -36.55
C GLN A 315 -10.20 1.42 -36.00
N VAL A 316 -11.17 1.12 -35.15
CA VAL A 316 -12.16 2.09 -34.68
C VAL A 316 -11.89 2.55 -33.26
N VAL A 317 -11.23 1.72 -32.45
CA VAL A 317 -10.96 2.04 -31.05
C VAL A 317 -9.57 2.64 -30.90
N HIS A 318 -9.51 3.81 -30.28
CA HIS A 318 -8.26 4.45 -29.87
C HIS A 318 -8.06 4.24 -28.38
N LEU A 319 -6.93 3.67 -28.00
CA LEU A 319 -6.51 3.50 -26.62
C LEU A 319 -5.33 4.42 -26.31
N GLY A 320 -5.41 5.11 -25.20
CA GLY A 320 -4.36 5.98 -24.73
C GLY A 320 -4.29 6.06 -23.20
N LYS A 321 -3.37 6.88 -22.72
CA LYS A 321 -3.25 7.26 -21.31
C LYS A 321 -2.88 8.72 -21.21
N ASN A 322 -3.52 9.44 -20.29
CA ASN A 322 -3.15 10.82 -20.01
C ASN A 322 -1.84 10.87 -19.21
N LYS A 323 -0.81 11.56 -19.74
CA LYS A 323 0.53 11.67 -19.12
C LYS A 323 0.52 12.41 -17.77
N GLN A 324 -0.41 13.35 -17.60
CA GLN A 324 -0.47 14.24 -16.45
C GLN A 324 -1.62 13.95 -15.48
N HIS A 325 -2.27 12.79 -15.59
CA HIS A 325 -3.37 12.41 -14.72
C HIS A 325 -3.08 11.05 -14.08
N PHE A 326 -2.79 11.07 -12.78
CA PHE A 326 -2.43 9.91 -11.99
C PHE A 326 -3.56 9.50 -11.07
N ILE A 327 -3.97 8.25 -11.15
CA ILE A 327 -4.88 7.59 -10.20
C ILE A 327 -4.02 6.94 -9.13
N CYS A 328 -4.07 7.47 -7.92
CA CYS A 328 -3.32 6.96 -6.79
C CYS A 328 -4.22 6.10 -5.90
N LYS A 329 -3.70 4.95 -5.46
CA LYS A 329 -4.38 4.07 -4.52
C LYS A 329 -3.43 3.64 -3.41
N ILE A 330 -3.84 3.88 -2.18
CA ILE A 330 -3.05 3.63 -0.98
C ILE A 330 -3.84 2.72 -0.05
N PHE A 331 -3.16 1.69 0.48
CA PHE A 331 -3.68 0.84 1.54
C PHE A 331 -2.86 1.06 2.79
N PHE A 332 -3.47 1.59 3.82
CA PHE A 332 -2.83 1.82 5.11
C PHE A 332 -2.83 0.54 5.94
N LEU A 333 -1.78 0.34 6.74
CA LEU A 333 -1.71 -0.73 7.74
C LEU A 333 -2.35 -0.31 9.06
N GLU A 334 -2.51 0.99 9.25
CA GLU A 334 -2.95 1.60 10.50
C GLU A 334 -3.92 2.76 10.20
N LYS A 335 -4.90 2.98 11.06
CA LYS A 335 -5.74 4.19 11.00
C LYS A 335 -4.91 5.39 11.46
N LEU A 336 -4.57 6.24 10.53
CA LEU A 336 -3.93 7.52 10.80
C LEU A 336 -4.87 8.49 11.53
#